data_575ae15b6f1f9b7fd4b47373486dc5da
#
_entry.id   575ae15b6f1f9b7fd4b47373486dc5da
#
_cell.length_a   1.000
_cell.length_b   1.000
_cell.length_c   1.000
_cell.angle_alpha   90.00
_cell.angle_beta   90.00
_cell.angle_gamma   90.00
#
_symmetry.space_group_name_H-M   'P 1'
#
loop_
_entity.id
_entity.type
_entity.pdbx_description
1 polymer ?
#
loop_
_entity_poly.entity_id
_entity_poly.type
_entity_poly.pdbx_seq_one_letter_code
_entity_poly.pdbx_strand_id
1 'polypeptide(L)'
;MKKHLVLCILCTLCCMAYAQKIKIKTGIEVLKEQNFKCLEGKRVGLITNPTGVDNHMKSTIDILHEAPNVNLVALYGPEHGVRGDVHAGDHVTDIKDASTGLPVLGCQSWETFTL
;
A
#
# COMPACT_ATOMS: atom_id res chain seq x y z
N MET A 1 -33.46 8.62 43.69
CA MET A 1 -32.10 9.02 43.28
C MET A 1 -31.24 7.82 42.88
N LYS A 2 -31.06 6.78 43.68
CA LYS A 2 -30.22 5.61 43.36
C LYS A 2 -30.62 4.87 42.08
N LYS A 3 -31.93 4.70 41.80
CA LYS A 3 -32.41 4.00 40.57
C LYS A 3 -32.08 4.77 39.27
N HIS A 4 -32.13 6.09 39.27
CA HIS A 4 -31.80 6.89 38.10
C HIS A 4 -30.29 6.93 37.85
N LEU A 5 -29.50 6.91 38.93
CA LEU A 5 -28.02 6.83 38.81
C LEU A 5 -27.57 5.49 38.19
N VAL A 6 -28.18 4.38 38.61
CA VAL A 6 -27.91 3.05 38.06
C VAL A 6 -28.29 2.98 36.56
N LEU A 7 -29.43 3.56 36.19
CA LEU A 7 -29.89 3.60 34.81
C LEU A 7 -28.95 4.46 33.92
N CYS A 8 -28.46 5.59 34.40
CA CYS A 8 -27.50 6.41 33.67
C CYS A 8 -26.17 5.68 33.47
N ILE A 9 -25.67 4.97 34.48
CA ILE A 9 -24.43 4.17 34.37
C ILE A 9 -24.62 3.04 33.36
N LEU A 10 -25.77 2.38 33.34
CA LEU A 10 -26.07 1.30 32.40
C LEU A 10 -26.14 1.83 30.95
N CYS A 11 -26.77 3.00 30.73
CA CYS A 11 -26.82 3.65 29.40
C CYS A 11 -25.42 4.07 28.90
N THR A 12 -24.58 4.63 29.77
CA THR A 12 -23.21 5.01 29.39
C THR A 12 -22.35 3.80 29.05
N LEU A 13 -22.49 2.70 29.78
CA LEU A 13 -21.82 1.42 29.47
C LEU A 13 -22.28 0.83 28.14
N CYS A 14 -23.58 0.88 27.83
CA CYS A 14 -24.11 0.47 26.53
C CYS A 14 -23.56 1.33 25.37
N CYS A 15 -23.49 2.66 25.53
CA CYS A 15 -22.95 3.54 24.50
C CYS A 15 -21.45 3.28 24.21
N MET A 16 -20.68 2.92 25.21
CA MET A 16 -19.28 2.55 25.06
C MET A 16 -19.09 1.22 24.30
N ALA A 17 -20.03 0.28 24.43
CA ALA A 17 -19.94 -1.03 23.76
C ALA A 17 -20.19 -0.94 22.24
N TYR A 18 -20.85 0.11 21.75
CA TYR A 18 -21.14 0.28 20.31
C TYR A 18 -20.05 1.03 19.53
N ALA A 19 -19.03 1.57 20.18
CA ALA A 19 -17.90 2.23 19.53
C ALA A 19 -16.91 1.20 18.97
N GLN A 20 -17.35 0.27 18.14
CA GLN A 20 -16.46 -0.57 17.37
C GLN A 20 -15.77 0.28 16.30
N LYS A 21 -14.49 0.52 16.47
CA LYS A 21 -13.66 1.19 15.48
C LYS A 21 -13.62 0.32 14.22
N ILE A 22 -14.39 0.71 13.19
CA ILE A 22 -14.31 0.05 11.88
C ILE A 22 -12.88 0.24 11.38
N LYS A 23 -12.11 -0.84 11.32
CA LYS A 23 -10.77 -0.83 10.76
C LYS A 23 -10.90 -0.97 9.24
N ILE A 24 -10.72 0.14 8.52
CA ILE A 24 -10.63 0.12 7.07
C ILE A 24 -9.28 -0.46 6.69
N LYS A 25 -9.28 -1.44 5.77
CA LYS A 25 -8.07 -2.05 5.22
C LYS A 25 -7.74 -1.41 3.89
N THR A 26 -6.46 -1.18 3.64
CA THR A 26 -5.97 -0.79 2.32
C THR A 26 -6.01 -1.99 1.36
N GLY A 27 -6.00 -1.73 0.04
CA GLY A 27 -6.00 -2.79 -0.97
C GLY A 27 -4.82 -3.76 -0.81
N ILE A 28 -3.65 -3.26 -0.44
CA ILE A 28 -2.47 -4.09 -0.21
C ILE A 28 -2.62 -4.99 1.02
N GLU A 29 -3.29 -4.54 2.08
CA GLU A 29 -3.59 -5.38 3.25
C GLU A 29 -4.56 -6.50 2.89
N VAL A 30 -5.56 -6.21 2.05
CA VAL A 30 -6.49 -7.24 1.55
C VAL A 30 -5.76 -8.27 0.69
N LEU A 31 -4.88 -7.84 -0.22
CA LEU A 31 -4.04 -8.75 -1.02
C LEU A 31 -3.15 -9.64 -0.13
N LYS A 32 -2.55 -9.06 0.91
CA LYS A 32 -1.73 -9.78 1.87
C LYS A 32 -2.53 -10.85 2.63
N GLU A 33 -3.74 -10.53 3.09
CA GLU A 33 -4.63 -11.49 3.75
C GLU A 33 -5.06 -12.64 2.83
N GLN A 34 -5.21 -12.38 1.54
CA GLN A 34 -5.48 -13.38 0.50
C GLN A 34 -4.22 -14.11 0.05
N ASN A 35 -3.09 -13.91 0.74
CA ASN A 35 -1.79 -14.47 0.41
C ASN A 35 -1.39 -14.20 -1.06
N PHE A 36 -1.74 -13.03 -1.59
CA PHE A 36 -1.42 -12.60 -2.96
C PHE A 36 -1.84 -13.57 -4.07
N LYS A 37 -2.83 -14.42 -3.82
CA LYS A 37 -3.24 -15.53 -4.70
C LYS A 37 -3.53 -15.09 -6.15
N CYS A 38 -4.07 -13.89 -6.35
CA CYS A 38 -4.34 -13.37 -7.70
C CYS A 38 -3.05 -13.01 -8.48
N LEU A 39 -1.90 -12.91 -7.82
CA LEU A 39 -0.59 -12.58 -8.43
C LEU A 39 0.29 -13.82 -8.62
N GLU A 40 -0.10 -14.97 -8.07
CA GLU A 40 0.68 -16.20 -8.13
C GLU A 40 0.93 -16.65 -9.57
N GLY A 41 2.17 -17.04 -9.85
CA GLY A 41 2.60 -17.47 -11.19
C GLY A 41 2.69 -16.37 -12.25
N LYS A 42 2.44 -15.10 -11.89
CA LYS A 42 2.49 -13.98 -12.82
C LYS A 42 3.77 -13.16 -12.63
N ARG A 43 4.24 -12.55 -13.72
CA ARG A 43 5.22 -11.48 -13.68
C ARG A 43 4.47 -10.18 -13.36
N VAL A 44 4.81 -9.54 -12.25
CA VAL A 44 4.09 -8.37 -11.73
C VAL A 44 4.94 -7.12 -11.93
N GLY A 45 4.37 -6.11 -12.60
CA GLY A 45 4.88 -4.75 -12.60
C GLY A 45 4.03 -3.91 -11.66
N LEU A 46 4.65 -3.11 -10.81
CA LEU A 46 3.95 -2.25 -9.85
C LEU A 46 4.04 -0.78 -10.26
N ILE A 47 2.89 -0.17 -10.53
CA ILE A 47 2.78 1.29 -10.64
C ILE A 47 2.51 1.82 -9.24
N THR A 48 3.38 2.68 -8.72
CA THR A 48 3.24 3.20 -7.36
C THR A 48 3.93 4.55 -7.18
N ASN A 49 3.66 5.18 -6.05
CA ASN A 49 4.29 6.41 -5.61
C ASN A 49 4.59 6.32 -4.10
N PRO A 50 5.22 7.34 -3.47
CA PRO A 50 5.57 7.32 -2.05
C PRO A 50 4.41 7.10 -1.09
N THR A 51 3.16 7.38 -1.51
CA THR A 51 1.98 7.20 -0.67
C THR A 51 1.38 5.80 -0.74
N GLY A 52 1.94 4.93 -1.60
CA GLY A 52 1.56 3.53 -1.71
C GLY A 52 2.05 2.70 -0.53
N VAL A 53 1.40 2.84 0.63
CA VAL A 53 1.77 2.19 1.90
C VAL A 53 0.57 1.48 2.53
N ASP A 54 0.84 0.55 3.43
CA ASP A 54 -0.19 -0.05 4.29
C ASP A 54 -0.50 0.84 5.51
N ASN A 55 -1.41 0.41 6.39
CA ASN A 55 -1.77 1.13 7.62
C ASN A 55 -0.63 1.22 8.66
N HIS A 56 0.49 0.53 8.43
CA HIS A 56 1.70 0.58 9.24
C HIS A 56 2.83 1.39 8.56
N MET A 57 2.49 2.11 7.48
CA MET A 57 3.44 2.90 6.66
C MET A 57 4.51 2.04 5.96
N LYS A 58 4.28 0.72 5.81
CA LYS A 58 5.16 -0.14 5.02
C LYS A 58 4.84 0.01 3.54
N SER A 59 5.88 0.23 2.73
CA SER A 59 5.73 0.41 1.29
C SER A 59 5.14 -0.83 0.60
N THR A 60 4.21 -0.60 -0.33
CA THR A 60 3.67 -1.66 -1.19
C THR A 60 4.76 -2.37 -1.98
N ILE A 61 5.83 -1.66 -2.37
CA ILE A 61 7.00 -2.24 -3.03
C ILE A 61 7.61 -3.34 -2.16
N ASP A 62 7.93 -3.00 -0.91
CA ASP A 62 8.59 -3.92 0.02
C ASP A 62 7.68 -5.10 0.36
N ILE A 63 6.38 -4.84 0.55
CA ILE A 63 5.38 -5.89 0.84
C ILE A 63 5.32 -6.92 -0.29
N LEU A 64 5.28 -6.47 -1.55
CA LEU A 64 5.21 -7.38 -2.70
C LEU A 64 6.55 -8.06 -2.98
N HIS A 65 7.66 -7.36 -2.78
CA HIS A 65 9.01 -7.90 -3.00
C HIS A 65 9.37 -9.00 -1.99
N GLU A 66 8.95 -8.86 -0.74
CA GLU A 66 9.16 -9.83 0.32
C GLU A 66 8.22 -11.06 0.23
N ALA A 67 7.14 -10.96 -0.53
CA ALA A 67 6.16 -12.05 -0.65
C ALA A 67 6.72 -13.20 -1.51
N PRO A 68 6.89 -14.42 -0.95
CA PRO A 68 7.60 -15.52 -1.64
C PRO A 68 6.89 -16.05 -2.88
N ASN A 69 5.59 -15.79 -3.02
CA ASN A 69 4.77 -16.23 -4.14
C ASN A 69 4.46 -15.10 -5.14
N VAL A 70 5.09 -13.93 -4.99
CA VAL A 70 4.96 -12.79 -5.91
C VAL A 70 6.26 -12.61 -6.68
N ASN A 71 6.18 -12.64 -8.00
CA ASN A 71 7.30 -12.34 -8.88
C ASN A 71 7.22 -10.87 -9.33
N LEU A 72 7.66 -9.95 -8.46
CA LEU A 72 7.74 -8.52 -8.78
C LEU A 72 8.97 -8.29 -9.65
N VAL A 73 8.78 -7.79 -10.88
CA VAL A 73 9.85 -7.68 -11.89
C VAL A 73 10.22 -6.25 -12.25
N ALA A 74 9.34 -5.29 -12.03
CA ALA A 74 9.60 -3.89 -12.36
C ALA A 74 8.72 -2.96 -11.52
N LEU A 75 9.20 -1.73 -11.35
CA LEU A 75 8.51 -0.63 -10.69
C LEU A 75 8.28 0.50 -11.70
N TYR A 76 7.12 1.13 -11.64
CA TYR A 76 6.75 2.24 -12.50
C TYR A 76 6.38 3.43 -11.63
N GLY A 77 7.12 4.52 -11.78
CA GLY A 77 6.96 5.74 -10.99
C GLY A 77 6.38 6.90 -11.80
N PRO A 78 5.42 7.66 -11.24
CA PRO A 78 5.08 8.97 -11.76
C PRO A 78 6.22 9.97 -11.49
N GLU A 79 5.95 11.24 -11.72
CA GLU A 79 6.89 12.37 -11.75
C GLU A 79 7.91 12.42 -10.59
N HIS A 80 7.53 12.01 -9.37
CA HIS A 80 8.41 12.03 -8.18
C HIS A 80 9.07 10.68 -7.87
N GLY A 81 9.01 9.73 -8.79
CA GLY A 81 9.55 8.39 -8.56
C GLY A 81 8.67 7.53 -7.64
N VAL A 82 9.12 6.30 -7.42
CA VAL A 82 8.38 5.30 -6.63
C VAL A 82 8.54 5.49 -5.11
N ARG A 83 9.65 6.15 -4.68
CA ARG A 83 9.94 6.42 -3.26
C ARG A 83 10.01 7.91 -2.92
N GLY A 84 9.78 8.80 -3.88
CA GLY A 84 9.84 10.25 -3.65
C GLY A 84 11.24 10.82 -3.67
N ASP A 85 12.16 10.16 -4.31
CA ASP A 85 13.58 10.49 -4.43
C ASP A 85 13.93 11.28 -5.70
N VAL A 86 12.92 11.58 -6.54
CA VAL A 86 13.07 12.35 -7.77
C VAL A 86 12.47 13.74 -7.61
N HIS A 87 13.22 14.80 -7.95
CA HIS A 87 12.71 16.17 -7.90
C HIS A 87 11.71 16.43 -9.04
N ALA A 88 10.80 17.38 -8.79
CA ALA A 88 9.84 17.82 -9.81
C ALA A 88 10.56 18.32 -11.06
N GLY A 89 10.18 17.81 -12.22
CA GLY A 89 10.77 18.15 -13.50
C GLY A 89 11.98 17.31 -13.92
N ASP A 90 12.52 16.47 -13.03
CA ASP A 90 13.57 15.53 -13.39
C ASP A 90 12.96 14.29 -14.07
N HIS A 91 13.64 13.80 -15.11
CA HIS A 91 13.23 12.56 -15.74
C HIS A 91 13.55 11.36 -14.83
N VAL A 92 12.56 10.53 -14.59
CA VAL A 92 12.78 9.18 -14.01
C VAL A 92 13.44 8.36 -15.12
N THR A 93 14.78 8.39 -15.15
CA THR A 93 15.58 7.56 -16.04
C THR A 93 15.74 6.16 -15.42
N ASP A 94 16.12 5.17 -16.23
CA ASP A 94 16.32 3.77 -15.85
C ASP A 94 17.23 3.62 -14.62
N ILE A 95 16.63 3.75 -13.42
CA ILE A 95 17.28 3.65 -12.13
C ILE A 95 16.86 2.30 -11.54
N LYS A 96 17.72 1.73 -10.72
CA LYS A 96 17.37 0.58 -9.89
C LYS A 96 16.94 1.07 -8.52
N ASP A 97 15.83 0.55 -8.01
CA ASP A 97 15.43 0.80 -6.62
C ASP A 97 16.49 0.26 -5.67
N ALA A 98 17.02 1.12 -4.80
CA ALA A 98 18.15 0.80 -3.94
C ALA A 98 17.86 -0.35 -2.95
N SER A 99 16.58 -0.51 -2.55
CA SER A 99 16.18 -1.52 -1.57
C SER A 99 15.94 -2.89 -2.19
N THR A 100 15.38 -2.94 -3.41
CA THR A 100 14.98 -4.20 -4.06
C THR A 100 15.87 -4.59 -5.24
N GLY A 101 16.63 -3.64 -5.78
CA GLY A 101 17.42 -3.83 -7.00
C GLY A 101 16.58 -3.90 -8.28
N LEU A 102 15.25 -3.72 -8.19
CA LEU A 102 14.36 -3.77 -9.33
C LEU A 102 14.50 -2.54 -10.22
N PRO A 103 14.30 -2.69 -11.55
CA PRO A 103 14.29 -1.55 -12.46
C PRO A 103 13.10 -0.63 -12.15
N VAL A 104 13.36 0.68 -12.14
CA VAL A 104 12.36 1.73 -12.01
C VAL A 104 12.23 2.45 -13.34
N LEU A 105 11.02 2.48 -13.89
CA LEU A 105 10.69 3.08 -15.16
C LEU A 105 9.78 4.29 -14.93
N GLY A 106 10.03 5.39 -15.62
CA GLY A 106 9.16 6.58 -15.57
C GLY A 106 7.87 6.37 -16.37
N CYS A 107 6.73 6.68 -15.77
CA CYS A 107 5.44 6.64 -16.48
C CYS A 107 5.25 7.77 -17.49
N GLN A 108 6.21 8.70 -17.62
CA GLN A 108 6.09 9.87 -18.48
C GLN A 108 6.44 9.60 -19.95
N SER A 109 7.13 8.52 -20.24
CA SER A 109 7.52 8.16 -21.61
C SER A 109 6.58 7.09 -22.18
N TRP A 110 5.42 7.50 -22.64
CA TRP A 110 4.46 6.61 -23.35
C TRP A 110 5.04 6.04 -24.66
N GLU A 111 6.15 6.57 -25.14
CA GLU A 111 6.76 6.23 -26.43
C GLU A 111 7.62 4.96 -26.40
N THR A 112 7.91 4.39 -25.23
CA THR A 112 8.84 3.25 -25.08
C THR A 112 8.17 1.94 -24.73
N PHE A 113 6.84 1.85 -24.67
CA PHE A 113 6.14 0.57 -24.53
C PHE A 113 5.98 -0.14 -25.87
N THR A 114 7.08 -0.51 -26.50
CA THR A 114 7.09 -1.59 -27.51
C THR A 114 7.33 -2.90 -26.76
N LEU A 115 6.26 -3.69 -26.67
CA LEU A 115 6.28 -5.08 -26.18
C LEU A 115 7.10 -5.96 -27.10
#